data_dc47ed14a2bf1f3df12640ed3cb347c0
#
_entry.id   dc47ed14a2bf1f3df12640ed3cb347c0
#
_cell.length_a   1.000
_cell.length_b   1.000
_cell.length_c   1.000
_cell.angle_alpha   90.00
_cell.angle_beta   90.00
_cell.angle_gamma   90.00
#
_symmetry.space_group_name_H-M   'P 1'
#
loop_
_entity.id
_entity.type
_entity.pdbx_description
1 polymer ?
#
loop_
_entity_poly.entity_id
_entity_poly.type
_entity_poly.pdbx_seq_one_letter_code
_entity_poly.pdbx_strand_id
1 'polypeptide(L)'
;MVVGDVTTGTDVLVIGAGPGGYVAAIRAGQLDLDVTLVERDAYGGACLNRGCIPSKALITGSKLAHDAGNAEDLGIHANPAVDLSQMMNWKDGVVDGLTGGVEKLCKANGVNLVEGTAEFSGEDS
;
A
#
# COMPACT_ATOMS: atom_id res chain seq x y z
N MET A 1 -15.90 -28.21 -0.33
CA MET A 1 -14.85 -29.26 -0.23
C MET A 1 -13.84 -28.72 0.75
N VAL A 2 -13.82 -29.25 1.97
CA VAL A 2 -12.79 -28.89 2.95
C VAL A 2 -11.54 -29.65 2.54
N VAL A 3 -10.59 -28.95 1.94
CA VAL A 3 -9.23 -29.49 1.76
C VAL A 3 -8.59 -29.40 3.15
N GLY A 4 -8.18 -30.53 3.68
CA GLY A 4 -7.78 -30.71 5.06
C GLY A 4 -6.83 -29.65 5.60
N ASP A 5 -6.98 -29.33 6.88
CA ASP A 5 -6.14 -28.46 7.67
C ASP A 5 -4.66 -28.80 7.49
N VAL A 6 -3.99 -28.11 6.60
CA VAL A 6 -2.53 -28.06 6.59
C VAL A 6 -2.14 -26.97 7.59
N THR A 7 -1.84 -27.37 8.81
CA THR A 7 -1.31 -26.46 9.83
C THR A 7 0.10 -26.06 9.40
N THR A 8 0.25 -24.87 8.89
CA THR A 8 1.55 -24.25 8.62
C THR A 8 1.94 -23.44 9.86
N GLY A 9 3.03 -23.81 10.51
CA GLY A 9 3.60 -23.01 11.60
C GLY A 9 4.24 -21.72 11.05
N THR A 10 4.20 -20.66 11.83
CA THR A 10 4.90 -19.41 11.58
C THR A 10 5.37 -18.82 12.91
N ASP A 11 6.53 -18.15 12.92
CA ASP A 11 7.04 -17.50 14.13
C ASP A 11 6.23 -16.21 14.43
N VAL A 12 5.87 -15.50 13.37
CA VAL A 12 5.13 -14.24 13.47
C VAL A 12 3.98 -14.23 12.45
N LEU A 13 2.76 -14.11 12.96
CA LEU A 13 1.58 -13.89 12.14
C LEU A 13 1.18 -12.42 12.21
N VAL A 14 1.14 -11.75 11.04
CA VAL A 14 0.67 -10.37 10.92
C VAL A 14 -0.67 -10.38 10.21
N ILE A 15 -1.68 -9.79 10.82
CA ILE A 15 -3.03 -9.68 10.28
C ILE A 15 -3.25 -8.25 9.81
N GLY A 16 -3.38 -8.07 8.50
CA GLY A 16 -3.54 -6.79 7.81
C GLY A 16 -2.23 -6.22 7.28
N ALA A 17 -2.22 -5.92 5.98
CA ALA A 17 -1.07 -5.39 5.24
C ALA A 17 -1.13 -3.86 5.06
N GLY A 18 -1.69 -3.14 6.01
CA GLY A 18 -1.56 -1.69 6.09
C GLY A 18 -0.15 -1.26 6.54
N PRO A 19 0.14 0.06 6.67
CA PRO A 19 1.48 0.56 6.98
C PRO A 19 2.11 -0.02 8.25
N GLY A 20 1.33 -0.30 9.28
CA GLY A 20 1.82 -0.99 10.48
C GLY A 20 2.17 -2.45 10.22
N GLY A 21 1.31 -3.15 9.48
CA GLY A 21 1.44 -4.59 9.22
C GLY A 21 2.60 -4.92 8.29
N TYR A 22 2.66 -4.32 7.11
CA TYR A 22 3.73 -4.66 6.17
C TYR A 22 5.11 -4.23 6.67
N VAL A 23 5.20 -3.12 7.40
CA VAL A 23 6.48 -2.69 8.00
C VAL A 23 6.94 -3.68 9.07
N ALA A 24 6.03 -4.13 9.95
CA ALA A 24 6.33 -5.14 10.95
C ALA A 24 6.74 -6.48 10.33
N ALA A 25 6.00 -6.93 9.30
CA ALA A 25 6.30 -8.17 8.60
C ALA A 25 7.67 -8.14 7.91
N ILE A 26 7.99 -7.07 7.18
CA ILE A 26 9.30 -6.89 6.53
C ILE A 26 10.41 -6.91 7.59
N ARG A 27 10.23 -6.19 8.70
CA ARG A 27 11.24 -6.14 9.75
C ARG A 27 11.46 -7.49 10.41
N ALA A 28 10.39 -8.24 10.68
CA ALA A 28 10.49 -9.59 11.22
C ALA A 28 11.23 -10.53 10.26
N GLY A 29 10.94 -10.44 8.95
CA GLY A 29 11.68 -11.17 7.93
C GLY A 29 13.16 -10.82 7.86
N GLN A 30 13.51 -9.54 8.04
CA GLN A 30 14.92 -9.10 8.13
C GLN A 30 15.66 -9.64 9.36
N LEU A 31 14.92 -10.07 10.37
CA LEU A 31 15.47 -10.71 11.59
C LEU A 31 15.46 -12.23 11.49
N ASP A 32 15.33 -12.78 10.29
CA ASP A 32 15.34 -14.21 9.98
C ASP A 32 14.21 -15.01 10.65
N LEU A 33 13.09 -14.35 11.00
CA LEU A 33 11.89 -15.03 11.50
C LEU A 33 11.04 -15.56 10.34
N ASP A 34 10.35 -16.67 10.59
CA ASP A 34 9.31 -17.14 9.68
C ASP A 34 8.04 -16.30 9.87
N VAL A 35 7.68 -15.54 8.84
CA VAL A 35 6.61 -14.53 8.90
C VAL A 35 5.53 -14.84 7.89
N THR A 36 4.30 -14.83 8.35
CA THR A 36 3.12 -14.86 7.50
C THR A 36 2.32 -13.57 7.65
N LEU A 37 2.02 -12.91 6.53
CA LEU A 37 1.19 -11.72 6.46
C LEU A 37 -0.12 -12.06 5.75
N VAL A 38 -1.24 -11.87 6.44
CA VAL A 38 -2.59 -12.12 5.91
C VAL A 38 -3.26 -10.79 5.58
N GLU A 39 -3.75 -10.66 4.35
CA GLU A 39 -4.51 -9.48 3.90
C GLU A 39 -5.78 -9.93 3.17
N ARG A 40 -6.90 -9.30 3.51
CA ARG A 40 -8.20 -9.64 2.94
C ARG A 40 -8.60 -8.83 1.70
N ASP A 41 -7.96 -7.68 1.47
CA ASP A 41 -8.36 -6.71 0.44
C ASP A 41 -7.16 -6.33 -0.44
N ALA A 42 -6.31 -5.42 0.02
CA ALA A 42 -5.20 -4.93 -0.79
C ALA A 42 -3.95 -4.61 0.05
N TYR A 43 -2.80 -5.02 -0.44
CA TYR A 43 -1.51 -4.67 0.18
C TYR A 43 -1.34 -3.15 0.23
N GLY A 44 -0.81 -2.65 1.35
CA GLY A 44 -0.70 -1.23 1.62
C GLY A 44 -1.89 -0.66 2.41
N GLY A 45 -2.98 -1.42 2.52
CA GLY A 45 -4.17 -1.08 3.31
C GLY A 45 -4.85 0.20 2.85
N ALA A 46 -5.65 0.80 3.73
CA ALA A 46 -6.39 2.02 3.42
C ALA A 46 -5.48 3.21 3.08
N CYS A 47 -4.33 3.33 3.74
CA CYS A 47 -3.41 4.45 3.51
C CYS A 47 -2.93 4.51 2.04
N LEU A 48 -2.43 3.41 1.49
CA LEU A 48 -1.90 3.39 0.13
C LEU A 48 -3.00 3.38 -0.92
N ASN A 49 -4.10 2.70 -0.67
CA ASN A 49 -5.14 2.48 -1.69
C ASN A 49 -6.24 3.53 -1.69
N ARG A 50 -6.62 4.08 -0.55
CA ARG A 50 -7.81 4.94 -0.39
C ARG A 50 -7.59 6.20 0.47
N GLY A 51 -6.39 6.41 0.99
CA GLY A 51 -6.10 7.47 1.96
C GLY A 51 -4.90 8.33 1.60
N CYS A 52 -3.79 8.11 2.29
CA CYS A 52 -2.61 8.99 2.26
C CYS A 52 -2.03 9.18 0.86
N ILE A 53 -1.89 8.11 0.11
CA ILE A 53 -1.19 8.16 -1.19
C ILE A 53 -2.06 8.79 -2.28
N PRO A 54 -3.31 8.33 -2.53
CA PRO A 54 -4.13 8.99 -3.54
C PRO A 54 -4.41 10.45 -3.23
N SER A 55 -4.62 10.83 -1.96
CA SER A 55 -4.81 12.24 -1.60
C SER A 55 -3.56 13.08 -1.83
N LYS A 56 -2.38 12.60 -1.45
CA LYS A 56 -1.11 13.30 -1.71
C LYS A 56 -0.82 13.45 -3.20
N ALA A 57 -1.13 12.45 -4.01
CA ALA A 57 -0.98 12.53 -5.46
C ALA A 57 -1.87 13.65 -6.04
N LEU A 58 -3.14 13.71 -5.67
CA LEU A 58 -4.06 14.75 -6.12
C LEU A 58 -3.66 16.14 -5.61
N ILE A 59 -3.21 16.26 -4.37
CA ILE A 59 -2.67 17.51 -3.81
C ILE A 59 -1.47 17.98 -4.62
N THR A 60 -0.56 17.08 -4.99
CA THR A 60 0.62 17.41 -5.79
C THR A 60 0.22 17.96 -7.17
N GLY A 61 -0.70 17.30 -7.86
CA GLY A 61 -1.17 17.72 -9.17
C GLY A 61 -1.92 19.06 -9.12
N SER A 62 -2.83 19.23 -8.17
CA SER A 62 -3.61 20.47 -8.02
C SER A 62 -2.74 21.63 -7.57
N LYS A 63 -1.77 21.40 -6.67
CA LYS A 63 -0.82 22.44 -6.25
C LYS A 63 0.05 22.92 -7.40
N LEU A 64 0.54 22.03 -8.24
CA LEU A 64 1.33 22.41 -9.41
C LEU A 64 0.53 23.32 -10.37
N ALA A 65 -0.73 22.98 -10.64
CA ALA A 65 -1.60 23.80 -11.47
C ALA A 65 -1.87 25.16 -10.83
N HIS A 66 -2.14 25.19 -9.52
CA HIS A 66 -2.35 26.42 -8.77
C HIS A 66 -1.10 27.33 -8.79
N ASP A 67 0.06 26.78 -8.46
CA ASP A 67 1.31 27.54 -8.39
C ASP A 67 1.68 28.10 -9.76
N ALA A 68 1.54 27.32 -10.83
CA ALA A 68 1.82 27.78 -12.20
C ALA A 68 0.89 28.93 -12.63
N GLY A 69 -0.40 28.88 -12.25
CA GLY A 69 -1.37 29.92 -12.57
C GLY A 69 -1.24 31.19 -11.72
N ASN A 70 -0.44 31.18 -10.67
CA ASN A 70 -0.26 32.29 -9.72
C ASN A 70 1.20 32.73 -9.55
N ALA A 71 2.04 32.50 -10.56
CA ALA A 71 3.48 32.78 -10.48
C ALA A 71 3.92 34.02 -11.31
N GLU A 72 3.00 34.93 -11.60
CA GLU A 72 3.27 36.10 -12.42
C GLU A 72 4.36 37.01 -11.80
N ASP A 73 4.35 37.18 -10.49
CA ASP A 73 5.36 37.95 -9.76
C ASP A 73 6.78 37.39 -9.91
N LEU A 74 6.89 36.09 -10.25
CA LEU A 74 8.15 35.42 -10.55
C LEU A 74 8.53 35.50 -12.03
N GLY A 75 7.71 36.18 -12.86
CA GLY A 75 7.89 36.24 -14.31
C GLY A 75 7.42 34.98 -15.05
N ILE A 76 6.65 34.12 -14.39
CA ILE A 76 6.07 32.89 -14.99
C ILE A 76 4.62 33.19 -15.36
N HIS A 77 4.36 33.23 -16.67
CA HIS A 77 3.02 33.46 -17.21
C HIS A 77 2.48 32.15 -17.75
N ALA A 78 1.53 31.55 -17.06
CA ALA A 78 0.91 30.30 -17.44
C ALA A 78 -0.61 30.35 -17.24
N ASN A 79 -1.33 29.65 -18.12
CA ASN A 79 -2.76 29.42 -17.97
C ASN A 79 -3.00 27.90 -17.96
N PRO A 80 -2.74 27.25 -16.82
CA PRO A 80 -2.81 25.79 -16.75
C PRO A 80 -4.25 25.30 -16.91
N ALA A 81 -4.43 24.26 -17.74
CA ALA A 81 -5.66 23.51 -17.86
C ALA A 81 -5.45 22.14 -17.23
N VAL A 82 -6.41 21.69 -16.40
CA VAL A 82 -6.36 20.42 -15.74
C VAL A 82 -7.28 19.41 -16.46
N ASP A 83 -6.69 18.35 -16.99
CA ASP A 83 -7.44 17.15 -17.39
C ASP A 83 -7.59 16.23 -16.17
N LEU A 84 -8.78 16.27 -15.57
CA LEU A 84 -9.04 15.50 -14.36
C LEU A 84 -8.97 13.99 -14.61
N SER A 85 -9.42 13.52 -15.77
CA SER A 85 -9.36 12.10 -16.12
C SER A 85 -7.92 11.61 -16.19
N GLN A 86 -7.05 12.38 -16.84
CA GLN A 86 -5.63 12.07 -16.91
C GLN A 86 -4.95 12.12 -15.54
N MET A 87 -5.31 13.11 -14.71
CA MET A 87 -4.78 13.21 -13.33
C MET A 87 -5.20 12.03 -12.48
N MET A 88 -6.44 11.56 -12.61
CA MET A 88 -6.92 10.37 -11.90
C MET A 88 -6.19 9.11 -12.34
N ASN A 89 -5.95 8.92 -13.63
CA ASN A 89 -5.17 7.80 -14.14
C ASN A 89 -3.72 7.83 -13.66
N TRP A 90 -3.11 9.01 -13.62
CA TRP A 90 -1.76 9.18 -13.06
C TRP A 90 -1.73 8.83 -11.57
N LYS A 91 -2.70 9.31 -10.79
CA LYS A 91 -2.87 8.96 -9.38
C LYS A 91 -2.99 7.45 -9.18
N ASP A 92 -3.79 6.76 -9.99
CA ASP A 92 -3.93 5.30 -9.93
C ASP A 92 -2.59 4.60 -10.20
N GLY A 93 -1.81 5.07 -11.15
CA GLY A 93 -0.46 4.57 -11.42
C GLY A 93 0.50 4.75 -10.23
N VAL A 94 0.41 5.85 -9.50
CA VAL A 94 1.19 6.08 -8.27
C VAL A 94 0.80 5.07 -7.19
N VAL A 95 -0.48 4.85 -6.97
CA VAL A 95 -1.00 3.85 -6.01
C VAL A 95 -0.53 2.45 -6.38
N ASP A 96 -0.70 2.04 -7.62
CA ASP A 96 -0.29 0.71 -8.10
C ASP A 96 1.22 0.47 -7.96
N GLY A 97 2.03 1.49 -8.25
CA GLY A 97 3.47 1.42 -8.08
C GLY A 97 3.89 1.19 -6.63
N LEU A 98 3.25 1.86 -5.68
CA LEU A 98 3.56 1.72 -4.25
C LEU A 98 3.03 0.42 -3.66
N THR A 99 1.82 0.02 -3.99
CA THR A 99 1.24 -1.25 -3.50
C THR A 99 2.02 -2.45 -4.04
N GLY A 100 2.38 -2.44 -5.32
CA GLY A 100 3.26 -3.44 -5.91
C GLY A 100 4.66 -3.46 -5.30
N GLY A 101 5.18 -2.28 -4.91
CA GLY A 101 6.44 -2.15 -4.17
C GLY A 101 6.41 -2.80 -2.80
N VAL A 102 5.31 -2.63 -2.05
CA VAL A 102 5.10 -3.30 -0.75
C VAL A 102 5.11 -4.81 -0.90
N GLU A 103 4.37 -5.35 -1.87
CA GLU A 103 4.33 -6.78 -2.14
C GLU A 103 5.72 -7.34 -2.47
N LYS A 104 6.47 -6.66 -3.34
CA LYS A 104 7.84 -7.05 -3.71
C LYS A 104 8.78 -7.03 -2.50
N LEU A 105 8.70 -6.01 -1.65
CA LEU A 105 9.53 -5.92 -0.45
C LEU A 105 9.20 -7.02 0.55
N CYS A 106 7.94 -7.37 0.73
CA CYS A 106 7.54 -8.49 1.57
C CYS A 106 8.15 -9.80 1.05
N LYS A 107 8.00 -10.09 -0.23
CA LYS A 107 8.57 -11.29 -0.87
C LYS A 107 10.09 -11.33 -0.79
N ALA A 108 10.75 -10.18 -1.02
CA ALA A 108 12.21 -10.08 -0.96
C ALA A 108 12.78 -10.32 0.45
N ASN A 109 11.99 -10.11 1.49
CA ASN A 109 12.36 -10.34 2.89
C ASN A 109 11.80 -11.66 3.44
N GLY A 110 11.36 -12.57 2.59
CA GLY A 110 10.92 -13.90 2.97
C GLY A 110 9.56 -13.97 3.68
N VAL A 111 8.74 -12.93 3.56
CA VAL A 111 7.39 -12.91 4.13
C VAL A 111 6.45 -13.76 3.28
N ASN A 112 5.76 -14.71 3.90
CA ASN A 112 4.69 -15.47 3.27
C ASN A 112 3.43 -14.60 3.17
N LEU A 113 2.94 -14.37 1.97
CA LEU A 113 1.75 -13.57 1.72
C LEU A 113 0.54 -14.49 1.54
N VAL A 114 -0.51 -14.24 2.32
CA VAL A 114 -1.77 -14.97 2.26
C VAL A 114 -2.93 -14.02 2.04
N GLU A 115 -3.66 -14.23 0.96
CA GLU A 115 -4.88 -13.46 0.68
C GLU A 115 -6.07 -14.15 1.35
N GLY A 116 -6.73 -13.44 2.25
CA GLY A 116 -7.87 -13.96 2.97
C GLY A 116 -8.19 -13.23 4.25
N THR A 117 -9.24 -13.68 4.92
CA THR A 117 -9.65 -13.14 6.22
C THR A 117 -9.14 -14.10 7.31
N ALA A 118 -8.38 -13.55 8.26
CA ALA A 118 -7.94 -14.30 9.42
C ALA A 118 -9.03 -14.34 10.49
N GLU A 119 -9.21 -15.50 11.10
CA GLU A 119 -10.16 -15.72 12.20
C GLU A 119 -9.46 -16.51 13.30
N PHE A 120 -9.75 -16.18 14.55
CA PHE A 120 -9.29 -16.97 15.68
C PHE A 120 -10.17 -18.22 15.83
N SER A 121 -9.55 -19.40 15.88
CA SER A 121 -10.27 -20.67 16.05
C SER A 121 -10.31 -21.14 17.51
N GLY A 122 -9.57 -20.49 18.40
CA GLY A 122 -9.49 -20.82 19.83
C GLY A 122 -8.73 -19.74 20.61
N GLU A 123 -8.54 -19.95 21.91
CA GLU A 123 -7.82 -19.01 22.76
C GLU A 123 -6.32 -18.93 22.46
N ASP A 124 -5.77 -20.02 21.88
CA ASP A 124 -4.34 -20.15 21.57
C ASP A 124 -4.06 -20.41 20.08
N SER A 125 -5.01 -20.08 19.18
CA SER A 125 -4.87 -20.38 17.75
C SER A 125 -5.59 -19.37 16.85
#